data_723d23a03b664e09dfb3ce4b0f54a1cb
#
_entry.id   723d23a03b664e09dfb3ce4b0f54a1cb
#
_cell.length_a   1.000
_cell.length_b   1.000
_cell.length_c   1.000
_cell.angle_alpha   90.00
_cell.angle_beta   90.00
_cell.angle_gamma   90.00
#
_symmetry.space_group_name_H-M   'P 1'
#
loop_
_entity.id
_entity.type
_entity.pdbx_description
1 polymer ?
#
loop_
_entity_poly.entity_id
_entity_poly.type
_entity_poly.pdbx_seq_one_letter_code
_entity_poly.pdbx_strand_id
1 'polypeptide(L)'
;MSWIKDLISPKTRQWEEFYRNRYQHDKVVRSTHGVNCTGGCSWNIHVKDGIVVWETQALDYPLLEKSLPPYEPRGCQRGISFSWYLYSPIRVKYPMIRGALLDVFNEEKAKTGDALKAWENIQNNPETRKKYQTARGKGGLRRVNWDEALEIIAASNIYTTKKYGPDRLVGFSPIPAMSMLSYAAGSRFLQLMGGVNLSFYD
;
A
#
# COMPACT_ATOMS: atom_id res chain seq x y z
N MET A 1 38.27 1.13 -8.43
CA MET A 1 38.71 -0.10 -9.14
C MET A 1 39.29 -1.15 -8.17
N SER A 2 38.74 -1.32 -6.98
CA SER A 2 39.21 -2.35 -6.02
C SER A 2 38.69 -3.75 -6.37
N TRP A 3 37.46 -3.87 -6.88
CA TRP A 3 36.82 -5.13 -7.19
C TRP A 3 37.56 -6.02 -8.23
N ILE A 4 38.30 -5.40 -9.17
CA ILE A 4 39.11 -6.14 -10.13
C ILE A 4 40.33 -6.79 -9.45
N LYS A 5 40.93 -6.11 -8.46
CA LYS A 5 42.03 -6.67 -7.68
C LYS A 5 41.52 -7.84 -6.79
N ASP A 6 40.30 -7.74 -6.29
CA ASP A 6 39.68 -8.78 -5.50
C ASP A 6 39.32 -10.04 -6.30
N LEU A 7 38.99 -9.88 -7.60
CA LEU A 7 38.80 -11.00 -8.52
C LEU A 7 40.09 -11.79 -8.85
N ILE A 8 41.25 -11.11 -8.82
CA ILE A 8 42.52 -11.69 -9.20
C ILE A 8 43.31 -12.22 -7.99
N SER A 9 43.03 -11.70 -6.78
CA SER A 9 43.72 -12.09 -5.56
C SER A 9 42.89 -13.05 -4.70
N PRO A 10 43.33 -14.31 -4.53
CA PRO A 10 42.62 -15.25 -3.65
C PRO A 10 42.65 -14.87 -2.15
N LYS A 11 43.42 -13.83 -1.78
CA LYS A 11 43.56 -13.38 -0.40
C LYS A 11 42.55 -12.30 0.05
N THR A 12 41.87 -11.66 -0.91
CA THR A 12 40.97 -10.53 -0.60
C THR A 12 39.57 -10.70 -1.24
N ARG A 13 38.96 -11.83 -1.02
CA ARG A 13 37.61 -12.11 -1.54
C ARG A 13 36.51 -11.28 -0.81
N GLN A 14 36.72 -9.97 -0.67
CA GLN A 14 35.78 -9.06 0.01
C GLN A 14 34.39 -9.06 -0.66
N TRP A 15 34.31 -9.29 -1.97
CA TRP A 15 33.03 -9.43 -2.67
C TRP A 15 32.20 -10.63 -2.18
N GLU A 16 32.85 -11.66 -1.58
CA GLU A 16 32.14 -12.79 -1.00
C GLU A 16 31.47 -12.44 0.34
N GLU A 17 31.91 -11.37 1.02
CA GLU A 17 31.34 -10.95 2.29
C GLU A 17 29.85 -10.66 2.18
N PHE A 18 29.42 -10.10 1.05
CA PHE A 18 27.99 -9.91 0.78
C PHE A 18 27.20 -11.22 0.90
N TYR A 19 27.73 -12.32 0.36
CA TYR A 19 27.07 -13.62 0.42
C TYR A 19 27.21 -14.27 1.78
N ARG A 20 28.36 -14.15 2.43
CA ARG A 20 28.63 -14.72 3.76
C ARG A 20 27.77 -14.05 4.84
N ASN A 21 27.55 -12.76 4.70
CA ASN A 21 26.85 -11.93 5.66
C ASN A 21 25.37 -11.70 5.30
N ARG A 22 24.92 -12.24 4.19
CA ARG A 22 23.57 -11.99 3.62
C ARG A 22 22.43 -12.28 4.59
N TYR A 23 22.57 -13.31 5.40
CA TYR A 23 21.54 -13.76 6.34
C TYR A 23 21.79 -13.39 7.78
N GLN A 24 22.83 -12.58 8.04
CA GLN A 24 23.06 -12.06 9.38
C GLN A 24 21.92 -11.16 9.80
N HIS A 25 21.47 -11.33 11.03
CA HIS A 25 20.41 -10.53 11.62
C HIS A 25 20.66 -10.41 13.12
N ASP A 26 20.13 -9.37 13.71
CA ASP A 26 20.19 -9.09 15.15
C ASP A 26 18.84 -9.33 15.83
N LYS A 27 17.76 -9.41 15.05
CA LYS A 27 16.40 -9.54 15.56
C LYS A 27 15.53 -10.36 14.62
N VAL A 28 14.63 -11.16 15.20
CA VAL A 28 13.56 -11.86 14.51
C VAL A 28 12.22 -11.40 15.07
N VAL A 29 11.29 -10.99 14.21
CA VAL A 29 9.97 -10.51 14.60
C VAL A 29 8.91 -11.31 13.87
N ARG A 30 7.90 -11.76 14.58
CA ARG A 30 6.71 -12.37 13.98
C ARG A 30 5.87 -11.30 13.31
N SER A 31 5.53 -11.50 12.04
CA SER A 31 4.68 -10.60 11.31
C SER A 31 3.96 -11.31 10.15
N THR A 32 3.12 -10.58 9.47
CA THR A 32 2.53 -10.95 8.18
C THR A 32 2.81 -9.84 7.16
N HIS A 33 2.48 -10.08 5.91
CA HIS A 33 2.57 -9.04 4.87
C HIS A 33 1.19 -8.49 4.51
N GLY A 34 1.15 -7.25 4.06
CA GLY A 34 -0.09 -6.55 3.69
C GLY A 34 -0.41 -6.65 2.20
N VAL A 35 -0.59 -7.85 1.67
CA VAL A 35 -0.99 -8.06 0.28
C VAL A 35 -2.42 -8.57 0.18
N ASN A 36 -3.06 -8.37 -0.96
CA ASN A 36 -4.40 -8.88 -1.28
C ASN A 36 -4.35 -10.41 -1.41
N CYS A 37 -4.53 -11.11 -0.30
CA CYS A 37 -4.36 -12.53 -0.21
C CYS A 37 -5.18 -13.09 0.96
N THR A 38 -5.72 -14.28 0.81
CA THR A 38 -6.45 -15.03 1.85
C THR A 38 -5.56 -16.02 2.61
N GLY A 39 -4.25 -16.03 2.36
CA GLY A 39 -3.33 -17.05 2.84
C GLY A 39 -3.12 -17.11 4.35
N GLY A 40 -3.36 -16.02 5.08
CA GLY A 40 -3.18 -15.97 6.54
C GLY A 40 -1.76 -16.31 7.01
N CYS A 41 -0.76 -16.08 6.18
CA CYS A 41 0.62 -16.48 6.44
C CYS A 41 1.20 -15.73 7.64
N SER A 42 2.00 -16.44 8.43
CA SER A 42 2.81 -15.88 9.50
C SER A 42 4.29 -16.10 9.19
N TRP A 43 5.06 -15.04 9.28
CA TRP A 43 6.46 -15.02 8.87
C TRP A 43 7.36 -14.65 10.06
N ASN A 44 8.51 -15.27 10.09
CA ASN A 44 9.63 -14.80 10.89
C ASN A 44 10.42 -13.81 10.06
N ILE A 45 10.35 -12.54 10.44
CA ILE A 45 10.99 -11.44 9.75
C ILE A 45 12.36 -11.21 10.39
N HIS A 46 13.42 -11.43 9.64
CA HIS A 46 14.78 -11.24 10.07
C HIS A 46 15.22 -9.81 9.80
N VAL A 47 15.65 -9.13 10.83
CA VAL A 47 16.01 -7.71 10.81
C VAL A 47 17.46 -7.55 11.19
N LYS A 48 18.19 -6.70 10.48
CA LYS A 48 19.54 -6.25 10.81
C LYS A 48 19.58 -4.72 10.78
N ASP A 49 20.01 -4.12 11.87
CA ASP A 49 20.13 -2.66 11.98
C ASP A 49 18.84 -1.91 11.56
N GLY A 50 17.68 -2.46 11.91
CA GLY A 50 16.37 -1.92 11.54
C GLY A 50 15.91 -2.20 10.11
N ILE A 51 16.69 -2.91 9.30
CA ILE A 51 16.37 -3.28 7.93
C ILE A 51 15.94 -4.74 7.87
N VAL A 52 14.81 -5.01 7.23
CA VAL A 52 14.38 -6.38 6.93
C VAL A 52 15.30 -6.97 5.88
N VAL A 53 15.98 -8.06 6.21
CA VAL A 53 16.96 -8.68 5.31
C VAL A 53 16.44 -9.94 4.63
N TRP A 54 15.52 -10.66 5.27
CA TRP A 54 14.85 -11.81 4.69
C TRP A 54 13.67 -12.29 5.54
N GLU A 55 12.88 -13.20 5.02
CA GLU A 55 11.72 -13.79 5.67
C GLU A 55 11.79 -15.32 5.61
N THR A 56 11.33 -15.97 6.67
CA THR A 56 11.11 -17.41 6.70
C THR A 56 9.71 -17.74 7.17
N GLN A 57 9.16 -18.84 6.68
CA GLN A 57 7.87 -19.34 7.16
C GLN A 57 7.96 -19.67 8.65
N ALA A 58 7.04 -19.15 9.44
CA ALA A 58 6.90 -19.58 10.82
C ALA A 58 6.28 -20.97 10.89
N LEU A 59 6.91 -21.85 11.68
CA LEU A 59 6.49 -23.26 11.81
C LEU A 59 5.97 -23.62 13.21
N ASP A 60 6.06 -22.69 14.14
CA ASP A 60 5.75 -22.83 15.56
C ASP A 60 4.28 -22.52 15.89
N TYR A 61 3.37 -23.03 15.05
CA TYR A 61 1.94 -22.94 15.34
C TYR A 61 1.54 -23.88 16.46
N PRO A 62 0.77 -23.41 17.44
CA PRO A 62 0.29 -24.31 18.49
C PRO A 62 -0.71 -25.32 17.92
N LEU A 63 -0.63 -26.54 18.40
CA LEU A 63 -1.69 -27.51 18.18
C LEU A 63 -2.89 -27.12 19.05
N LEU A 64 -4.03 -26.89 18.41
CA LEU A 64 -5.26 -26.54 19.11
C LEU A 64 -5.80 -27.74 19.90
N GLU A 65 -5.71 -28.92 19.32
CA GLU A 65 -6.15 -30.17 19.91
C GLU A 65 -5.34 -31.36 19.36
N LYS A 66 -5.00 -32.32 20.22
CA LYS A 66 -4.20 -33.48 19.84
C LYS A 66 -4.88 -34.42 18.85
N SER A 67 -6.21 -34.41 18.79
CA SER A 67 -7.02 -35.22 17.89
C SER A 67 -7.07 -34.67 16.46
N LEU A 68 -6.71 -33.39 16.27
CA LEU A 68 -6.68 -32.76 14.97
C LEU A 68 -5.34 -32.95 14.28
N PRO A 69 -5.31 -33.09 12.96
CA PRO A 69 -4.05 -33.11 12.23
C PRO A 69 -3.31 -31.78 12.45
N PRO A 70 -1.97 -31.80 12.54
CA PRO A 70 -1.18 -30.60 12.72
C PRO A 70 -1.41 -29.65 11.56
N TYR A 71 -1.54 -28.35 11.89
CA TYR A 71 -1.56 -27.32 10.87
C TYR A 71 -0.19 -27.26 10.17
N GLU A 72 -0.20 -27.43 8.86
CA GLU A 72 1.00 -27.29 8.04
C GLU A 72 1.04 -25.88 7.45
N PRO A 73 1.78 -24.93 8.07
CA PRO A 73 1.84 -23.57 7.58
C PRO A 73 2.53 -23.52 6.22
N ARG A 74 1.86 -22.91 5.25
CA ARG A 74 2.37 -22.78 3.88
C ARG A 74 2.28 -21.34 3.43
N GLY A 75 3.44 -20.72 3.26
CA GLY A 75 3.58 -19.44 2.60
C GLY A 75 3.81 -19.60 1.10
N CYS A 76 3.72 -18.49 0.39
CA CYS A 76 4.01 -18.46 -1.04
C CYS A 76 5.28 -17.63 -1.33
N GLN A 77 5.74 -17.71 -2.57
CA GLN A 77 6.93 -16.97 -3.02
C GLN A 77 6.80 -15.46 -2.87
N ARG A 78 5.59 -14.91 -2.99
CA ARG A 78 5.35 -13.48 -2.76
C ARG A 78 5.64 -13.07 -1.32
N GLY A 79 5.22 -13.88 -0.35
CA GLY A 79 5.47 -13.62 1.07
C GLY A 79 6.94 -13.69 1.43
N ILE A 80 7.63 -14.75 1.01
CA ILE A 80 9.05 -14.97 1.32
C ILE A 80 10.00 -13.98 0.62
N SER A 81 9.51 -13.22 -0.35
CA SER A 81 10.28 -12.20 -1.07
C SER A 81 9.79 -10.78 -0.80
N PHE A 82 9.00 -10.57 0.24
CA PHE A 82 8.35 -9.27 0.45
C PHE A 82 9.32 -8.15 0.83
N SER A 83 10.47 -8.47 1.44
CA SER A 83 11.56 -7.51 1.69
C SER A 83 12.07 -6.86 0.40
N TRP A 84 12.13 -7.60 -0.69
CA TRP A 84 12.51 -7.06 -1.99
C TRP A 84 11.50 -6.02 -2.49
N TYR A 85 10.22 -6.24 -2.23
CA TYR A 85 9.19 -5.27 -2.56
C TYR A 85 9.27 -4.03 -1.67
N LEU A 86 9.55 -4.18 -0.36
CA LEU A 86 9.69 -3.07 0.57
C LEU A 86 10.78 -2.07 0.13
N TYR A 87 11.89 -2.57 -0.38
CA TYR A 87 13.04 -1.75 -0.77
C TYR A 87 13.18 -1.55 -2.28
N SER A 88 12.20 -1.99 -3.04
CA SER A 88 12.17 -1.81 -4.49
C SER A 88 12.18 -0.34 -4.89
N PRO A 89 12.98 0.06 -5.89
CA PRO A 89 12.96 1.43 -6.41
C PRO A 89 11.63 1.82 -7.04
N ILE A 90 10.83 0.85 -7.46
CA ILE A 90 9.50 1.09 -8.04
C ILE A 90 8.38 1.19 -6.99
N ARG A 91 8.70 1.01 -5.71
CA ARG A 91 7.71 1.19 -4.64
C ARG A 91 7.18 2.61 -4.64
N VAL A 92 5.86 2.76 -4.66
CA VAL A 92 5.20 4.07 -4.53
C VAL A 92 5.41 4.62 -3.11
N LYS A 93 6.13 5.72 -2.99
CA LYS A 93 6.51 6.33 -1.70
C LYS A 93 5.69 7.56 -1.35
N TYR A 94 5.00 8.13 -2.31
CA TYR A 94 4.30 9.41 -2.18
C TYR A 94 2.92 9.31 -2.83
N PRO A 95 1.94 10.09 -2.36
CA PRO A 95 0.68 10.17 -3.06
C PRO A 95 0.88 10.77 -4.47
N MET A 96 0.10 10.24 -5.39
CA MET A 96 0.15 10.67 -6.78
C MET A 96 -1.27 10.93 -7.27
N ILE A 97 -1.46 12.05 -7.94
CA ILE A 97 -2.73 12.47 -8.50
C ILE A 97 -2.58 12.61 -10.02
N ARG A 98 -3.63 12.25 -10.73
CA ARG A 98 -3.68 12.47 -12.17
C ARG A 98 -3.52 13.96 -12.47
N GLY A 99 -2.51 14.31 -13.29
CA GLY A 99 -2.16 15.68 -13.59
C GLY A 99 -3.33 16.51 -14.11
N ALA A 100 -4.13 15.95 -15.02
CA ALA A 100 -5.31 16.63 -15.53
C ALA A 100 -6.36 16.97 -14.45
N LEU A 101 -6.48 16.15 -13.39
CA LEU A 101 -7.33 16.48 -12.25
C LEU A 101 -6.71 17.57 -11.39
N LEU A 102 -5.42 17.44 -11.10
CA LEU A 102 -4.70 18.39 -10.27
C LEU A 102 -4.71 19.81 -10.88
N ASP A 103 -4.50 19.92 -12.18
CA ASP A 103 -4.56 21.21 -12.89
C ASP A 103 -5.93 21.87 -12.77
N VAL A 104 -6.98 21.11 -13.10
CA VAL A 104 -8.36 21.60 -13.04
C VAL A 104 -8.75 21.97 -11.60
N PHE A 105 -8.35 21.18 -10.62
CA PHE A 105 -8.67 21.43 -9.21
C PHE A 105 -7.97 22.68 -8.69
N ASN A 106 -6.68 22.84 -8.97
CA ASN A 106 -5.91 24.01 -8.55
C ASN A 106 -6.42 25.29 -9.23
N GLU A 107 -6.78 25.21 -10.50
CA GLU A 107 -7.36 26.33 -11.23
C GLU A 107 -8.69 26.79 -10.62
N GLU A 108 -9.61 25.87 -10.33
CA GLU A 108 -10.88 26.20 -9.70
C GLU A 108 -10.72 26.63 -8.22
N LYS A 109 -9.81 26.03 -7.49
CA LYS A 109 -9.50 26.42 -6.11
C LYS A 109 -8.92 27.83 -6.05
N ALA A 110 -8.07 28.21 -6.99
CA ALA A 110 -7.53 29.58 -7.06
C ALA A 110 -8.62 30.62 -7.29
N LYS A 111 -9.69 30.29 -8.01
CA LYS A 111 -10.84 31.18 -8.26
C LYS A 111 -11.77 31.29 -7.05
N THR A 112 -11.97 30.18 -6.33
CA THR A 112 -12.99 30.09 -5.29
C THR A 112 -12.45 30.31 -3.87
N GLY A 113 -11.17 30.04 -3.64
CA GLY A 113 -10.54 29.99 -2.32
C GLY A 113 -11.01 28.82 -1.45
N ASP A 114 -11.83 27.89 -1.99
CA ASP A 114 -12.48 26.80 -1.25
C ASP A 114 -12.44 25.51 -2.05
N ALA A 115 -11.95 24.44 -1.45
CA ALA A 115 -11.76 23.15 -2.08
C ALA A 115 -13.10 22.48 -2.47
N LEU A 116 -14.13 22.60 -1.63
CA LEU A 116 -15.43 22.02 -1.89
C LEU A 116 -16.14 22.73 -3.05
N LYS A 117 -16.09 24.06 -3.07
CA LYS A 117 -16.63 24.83 -4.20
C LYS A 117 -15.87 24.57 -5.50
N ALA A 118 -14.55 24.43 -5.44
CA ALA A 118 -13.74 24.05 -6.57
C ALA A 118 -14.20 22.69 -7.14
N TRP A 119 -14.37 21.71 -6.28
CA TRP A 119 -14.87 20.39 -6.71
C TRP A 119 -16.28 20.47 -7.26
N GLU A 120 -17.17 21.23 -6.66
CA GLU A 120 -18.53 21.45 -7.14
C GLU A 120 -18.55 22.08 -8.54
N ASN A 121 -17.75 23.12 -8.79
CA ASN A 121 -17.60 23.72 -10.10
C ASN A 121 -17.13 22.73 -11.16
N ILE A 122 -16.13 21.92 -10.82
CA ILE A 122 -15.64 20.85 -11.71
C ILE A 122 -16.76 19.86 -12.07
N GLN A 123 -17.55 19.45 -11.09
CA GLN A 123 -18.62 18.47 -11.31
C GLN A 123 -19.80 19.05 -12.09
N ASN A 124 -20.10 20.32 -11.91
CA ASN A 124 -21.20 21.01 -12.59
C ASN A 124 -20.84 21.43 -14.03
N ASN A 125 -19.56 21.52 -14.37
CA ASN A 125 -19.10 21.82 -15.74
C ASN A 125 -18.73 20.54 -16.50
N PRO A 126 -19.52 20.11 -17.52
CA PRO A 126 -19.28 18.88 -18.26
C PRO A 126 -17.92 18.83 -18.96
N GLU A 127 -17.41 19.95 -19.46
CA GLU A 127 -16.12 20.00 -20.17
C GLU A 127 -14.96 19.78 -19.22
N THR A 128 -14.96 20.50 -18.09
CA THR A 128 -13.95 20.36 -17.05
C THR A 128 -13.95 18.95 -16.47
N ARG A 129 -15.14 18.41 -16.19
CA ARG A 129 -15.31 17.03 -15.73
C ARG A 129 -14.76 16.02 -16.75
N LYS A 130 -15.08 16.15 -18.01
CA LYS A 130 -14.62 15.28 -19.10
C LYS A 130 -13.10 15.32 -19.23
N LYS A 131 -12.48 16.48 -19.07
CA LYS A 131 -11.03 16.69 -19.19
C LYS A 131 -10.23 15.73 -18.29
N TYR A 132 -10.58 15.63 -17.00
CA TYR A 132 -9.87 14.71 -16.10
C TYR A 132 -10.36 13.26 -16.20
N GLN A 133 -11.61 13.01 -16.55
CA GLN A 133 -12.14 11.65 -16.70
C GLN A 133 -11.50 10.92 -17.89
N THR A 134 -11.35 11.58 -19.02
CA THR A 134 -10.73 11.00 -20.22
C THR A 134 -9.22 10.77 -20.10
N ALA A 135 -8.58 11.37 -19.11
CA ALA A 135 -7.18 11.13 -18.79
C ALA A 135 -6.94 9.83 -17.98
N ARG A 136 -8.01 9.13 -17.55
CA ARG A 136 -7.91 7.89 -16.80
C ARG A 136 -7.23 6.80 -17.65
N GLY A 137 -6.26 6.09 -17.08
CA GLY A 137 -5.50 5.02 -17.74
C GLY A 137 -4.44 5.48 -18.74
N LYS A 138 -4.29 6.80 -18.96
CA LYS A 138 -3.32 7.35 -19.92
C LYS A 138 -2.01 7.83 -19.29
N GLY A 139 -1.75 7.48 -18.02
CA GLY A 139 -0.59 7.95 -17.28
C GLY A 139 -0.74 9.41 -16.83
N GLY A 140 0.40 10.13 -16.76
CA GLY A 140 0.41 11.54 -16.37
C GLY A 140 0.15 11.77 -14.89
N LEU A 141 0.50 10.80 -14.04
CA LEU A 141 0.45 10.95 -12.58
C LEU A 141 1.54 11.91 -12.13
N ARG A 142 1.20 12.83 -11.24
CA ARG A 142 2.13 13.77 -10.61
C ARG A 142 2.16 13.55 -9.10
N ARG A 143 3.36 13.60 -8.54
CA ARG A 143 3.58 13.55 -7.11
C ARG A 143 3.01 14.80 -6.45
N VAL A 144 2.32 14.58 -5.34
CA VAL A 144 1.80 15.62 -4.44
C VAL A 144 2.18 15.31 -3.00
N ASN A 145 1.94 16.22 -2.07
CA ASN A 145 1.99 15.92 -0.66
C ASN A 145 0.67 15.33 -0.15
N TRP A 146 0.66 14.85 1.09
CA TRP A 146 -0.54 14.23 1.67
C TRP A 146 -1.68 15.23 1.87
N ASP A 147 -1.37 16.48 2.22
CA ASP A 147 -2.39 17.51 2.44
C ASP A 147 -3.15 17.81 1.15
N GLU A 148 -2.43 17.98 0.04
CA GLU A 148 -3.04 18.14 -1.29
C GLU A 148 -3.90 16.97 -1.70
N ALA A 149 -3.40 15.73 -1.48
CA ALA A 149 -4.16 14.53 -1.82
C ALA A 149 -5.43 14.39 -0.97
N LEU A 150 -5.32 14.59 0.33
CA LEU A 150 -6.44 14.47 1.28
C LEU A 150 -7.47 15.58 1.06
N GLU A 151 -7.06 16.78 0.71
CA GLU A 151 -7.99 17.87 0.40
C GLU A 151 -8.91 17.53 -0.79
N ILE A 152 -8.35 17.01 -1.87
CA ILE A 152 -9.14 16.60 -3.04
C ILE A 152 -10.08 15.44 -2.70
N ILE A 153 -9.59 14.45 -1.94
CA ILE A 153 -10.40 13.31 -1.49
C ILE A 153 -11.55 13.80 -0.59
N ALA A 154 -11.26 14.65 0.38
CA ALA A 154 -12.25 15.20 1.28
C ALA A 154 -13.30 16.03 0.54
N ALA A 155 -12.88 16.91 -0.37
CA ALA A 155 -13.80 17.71 -1.18
C ALA A 155 -14.76 16.83 -1.99
N SER A 156 -14.24 15.76 -2.61
CA SER A 156 -15.06 14.83 -3.40
C SER A 156 -16.05 14.04 -2.54
N ASN A 157 -15.62 13.55 -1.38
CA ASN A 157 -16.46 12.79 -0.46
C ASN A 157 -17.56 13.67 0.14
N ILE A 158 -17.22 14.87 0.61
CA ILE A 158 -18.19 15.84 1.18
C ILE A 158 -19.22 16.26 0.12
N TYR A 159 -18.77 16.56 -1.09
CA TYR A 159 -19.67 16.89 -2.20
C TYR A 159 -20.64 15.75 -2.48
N THR A 160 -20.13 14.52 -2.60
CA THR A 160 -20.94 13.33 -2.87
C THR A 160 -21.99 13.12 -1.77
N THR A 161 -21.55 13.18 -0.51
CA THR A 161 -22.43 13.02 0.65
C THR A 161 -23.52 14.10 0.70
N LYS A 162 -23.17 15.37 0.48
CA LYS A 162 -24.13 16.47 0.51
C LYS A 162 -25.13 16.42 -0.64
N LYS A 163 -24.68 16.01 -1.83
CA LYS A 163 -25.51 16.06 -3.04
C LYS A 163 -26.37 14.81 -3.24
N TYR A 164 -25.84 13.65 -2.90
CA TYR A 164 -26.44 12.37 -3.25
C TYR A 164 -26.71 11.44 -2.08
N GLY A 165 -26.20 11.76 -0.90
CA GLY A 165 -26.25 10.93 0.30
C GLY A 165 -24.95 10.16 0.55
N PRO A 166 -24.68 9.80 1.81
CA PRO A 166 -23.45 9.10 2.20
C PRO A 166 -23.40 7.65 1.67
N ASP A 167 -24.53 7.02 1.39
CA ASP A 167 -24.66 5.70 0.77
C ASP A 167 -24.10 5.62 -0.65
N ARG A 168 -23.76 6.77 -1.24
CA ARG A 168 -23.06 6.85 -2.53
C ARG A 168 -21.53 6.80 -2.41
N LEU A 169 -21.02 6.79 -1.19
CA LEU A 169 -19.61 6.48 -0.92
C LEU A 169 -19.48 4.98 -0.71
N VAL A 170 -18.81 4.33 -1.64
CA VAL A 170 -18.62 2.87 -1.63
C VAL A 170 -17.14 2.55 -1.48
N GLY A 171 -16.80 1.74 -0.49
CA GLY A 171 -15.48 1.19 -0.32
C GLY A 171 -15.47 -0.31 -0.54
N PHE A 172 -14.45 -0.78 -1.22
CA PHE A 172 -14.22 -2.20 -1.42
C PHE A 172 -13.23 -2.68 -0.36
N SER A 173 -13.75 -3.36 0.66
CA SER A 173 -12.95 -3.77 1.81
C SER A 173 -11.91 -4.80 1.42
N PRO A 174 -10.71 -4.70 1.98
CA PRO A 174 -9.65 -5.67 1.74
C PRO A 174 -9.95 -7.02 2.41
N ILE A 175 -9.12 -7.93 2.10
CA ILE A 175 -9.12 -9.33 2.48
C ILE A 175 -8.81 -9.51 3.96
N PRO A 176 -9.46 -10.47 4.65
CA PRO A 176 -9.31 -10.67 6.10
C PRO A 176 -7.94 -11.17 6.58
N ALA A 177 -7.07 -11.62 5.70
CA ALA A 177 -5.74 -12.12 6.04
C ALA A 177 -4.71 -11.04 6.41
N MET A 178 -5.10 -9.77 6.46
CA MET A 178 -4.24 -8.65 6.80
C MET A 178 -4.25 -8.35 8.30
N SER A 179 -3.38 -7.44 8.74
CA SER A 179 -3.44 -6.96 10.11
C SER A 179 -4.82 -6.37 10.42
N MET A 180 -5.29 -6.53 11.66
CA MET A 180 -6.57 -5.98 12.11
C MET A 180 -6.68 -4.48 11.84
N LEU A 181 -5.59 -3.74 11.98
CA LEU A 181 -5.58 -2.31 11.71
C LEU A 181 -5.83 -2.00 10.23
N SER A 182 -5.14 -2.71 9.33
CA SER A 182 -5.31 -2.53 7.89
C SER A 182 -6.70 -2.93 7.41
N TYR A 183 -7.26 -4.01 7.98
CA TYR A 183 -8.62 -4.46 7.69
C TYR A 183 -9.68 -3.48 8.20
N ALA A 184 -9.56 -3.06 9.45
CA ALA A 184 -10.60 -2.28 10.10
C ALA A 184 -10.61 -0.80 9.71
N ALA A 185 -9.47 -0.20 9.33
CA ALA A 185 -9.35 1.24 9.11
C ALA A 185 -10.28 1.74 7.98
N GLY A 186 -10.30 1.06 6.84
CA GLY A 186 -11.17 1.41 5.72
C GLY A 186 -12.65 1.24 6.03
N SER A 187 -13.01 0.11 6.63
CA SER A 187 -14.40 -0.16 7.05
C SER A 187 -14.88 0.83 8.09
N ARG A 188 -14.05 1.16 9.09
CA ARG A 188 -14.37 2.17 10.09
C ARG A 188 -14.60 3.54 9.46
N PHE A 189 -13.74 3.95 8.54
CA PHE A 189 -13.89 5.22 7.82
C PHE A 189 -15.25 5.29 7.11
N LEU A 190 -15.61 4.26 6.34
CA LEU A 190 -16.88 4.21 5.63
C LEU A 190 -18.07 4.23 6.56
N GLN A 191 -18.05 3.46 7.64
CA GLN A 191 -19.13 3.45 8.64
C GLN A 191 -19.31 4.81 9.31
N LEU A 192 -18.22 5.50 9.66
CA LEU A 192 -18.28 6.85 10.23
C LEU A 192 -18.82 7.89 9.25
N MET A 193 -18.59 7.69 7.95
CA MET A 193 -19.11 8.55 6.88
C MET A 193 -20.53 8.19 6.46
N GLY A 194 -21.08 7.05 6.91
CA GLY A 194 -22.37 6.52 6.45
C GLY A 194 -22.30 5.87 5.07
N GLY A 195 -21.11 5.51 4.62
CA GLY A 195 -20.85 4.88 3.32
C GLY A 195 -21.12 3.36 3.33
N VAL A 196 -21.11 2.78 2.14
CA VAL A 196 -21.32 1.34 1.92
C VAL A 196 -19.98 0.63 1.88
N ASN A 197 -19.85 -0.45 2.64
CA ASN A 197 -18.68 -1.31 2.63
C ASN A 197 -18.99 -2.60 1.86
N LEU A 198 -18.26 -2.84 0.77
CA LEU A 198 -18.33 -4.08 0.01
C LEU A 198 -17.17 -4.99 0.38
N SER A 199 -17.39 -6.28 0.30
CA SER A 199 -16.42 -7.32 0.59
C SER A 199 -16.16 -8.19 -0.66
N PHE A 200 -15.04 -8.90 -0.68
CA PHE A 200 -14.75 -9.90 -1.71
C PHE A 200 -15.61 -11.17 -1.58
N TYR A 201 -16.31 -11.32 -0.47
CA TYR A 201 -16.99 -12.55 -0.09
C TYR A 201 -18.53 -12.41 -0.08
N ASP A 202 -19.04 -11.28 -0.51
CA ASP A 202 -20.47 -10.99 -0.58
C ASP A 202 -21.01 -11.21 -1.99
#